data_f8547a6d3fbd0a37c3082c84ad5f070c
#
_entry.id   f8547a6d3fbd0a37c3082c84ad5f070c
#
_cell.length_a   1.000
_cell.length_b   1.000
_cell.length_c   1.000
_cell.angle_alpha   90.00
_cell.angle_beta   90.00
_cell.angle_gamma   90.00
#
_symmetry.space_group_name_H-M   'P 1'
#
loop_
_entity.id
_entity.type
_entity.pdbx_description
1 polymer ?
#
loop_
_entity_poly.entity_id
_entity_poly.type
_entity_poly.pdbx_seq_one_letter_code
_entity_poly.pdbx_strand_id
1 'polypeptide(L)'
;MEVTIEIKCCDFFKQEGSKLIQFSDTFDTDVYDKKLVKKSSLNGQFIASFFGDSTQELDQKIYETLDANNVKFSKNPKLKGKKLVYSIGTVMHLEHQGQNYILTAFSRMRPNGNSSMSRITYTDFLSALWKKLAVINVKDETLNITVFGASSISGLPADFSYQDKLHEIIKSFLLASKNQRLCKKLRICMTADDYRQLDYEDIKSLAAYFDSHLSQLDLKSSHTERRRGISFKPLLKGLL
;
A
#
# COMPACT_ATOMS: atom_id res chain seq x y z
N MET A 1 -19.46 -7.61 8.94
CA MET A 1 -18.05 -7.59 9.42
C MET A 1 -17.65 -6.13 9.47
N GLU A 2 -17.28 -5.63 10.65
CA GLU A 2 -16.93 -4.22 10.81
C GLU A 2 -15.51 -3.99 10.29
N VAL A 3 -15.32 -2.99 9.43
CA VAL A 3 -14.02 -2.58 8.89
C VAL A 3 -13.72 -1.18 9.40
N THR A 4 -12.55 -0.99 10.00
CA THR A 4 -12.12 0.34 10.49
C THR A 4 -11.05 0.89 9.55
N ILE A 5 -11.25 2.12 9.06
CA ILE A 5 -10.22 2.92 8.37
C ILE A 5 -9.83 4.07 9.29
N GLU A 6 -8.54 4.22 9.54
CA GLU A 6 -7.96 5.29 10.35
C GLU A 6 -7.00 6.12 9.49
N ILE A 7 -7.27 7.40 9.32
CA ILE A 7 -6.35 8.35 8.67
C ILE A 7 -5.62 9.08 9.80
N LYS A 8 -4.28 9.01 9.80
CA LYS A 8 -3.48 9.49 10.94
C LYS A 8 -2.22 10.21 10.49
N CYS A 9 -1.99 11.41 11.03
CA CYS A 9 -0.67 12.04 10.99
C CYS A 9 0.25 11.33 11.98
N CYS A 10 1.23 10.55 11.49
CA CYS A 10 2.11 9.77 12.35
C CYS A 10 3.36 9.28 11.61
N ASP A 11 4.39 8.93 12.39
CA ASP A 11 5.53 8.19 11.88
C ASP A 11 5.12 6.75 11.54
N PHE A 12 5.21 6.40 10.27
CA PHE A 12 4.81 5.09 9.74
C PHE A 12 5.57 3.94 10.40
N PHE A 13 6.89 4.09 10.60
CA PHE A 13 7.70 3.00 11.13
C PHE A 13 7.49 2.73 12.62
N LYS A 14 6.98 3.72 13.38
CA LYS A 14 6.68 3.60 14.81
C LYS A 14 5.29 3.02 15.12
N GLN A 15 4.47 2.74 14.09
CA GLN A 15 3.14 2.19 14.32
C GLN A 15 3.20 0.70 14.57
N GLU A 16 2.36 0.20 15.48
CA GLU A 16 2.14 -1.23 15.68
C GLU A 16 1.35 -1.85 14.52
N GLY A 17 1.56 -3.14 14.28
CA GLY A 17 0.91 -3.92 13.22
C GLY A 17 1.77 -4.03 11.96
N SER A 18 1.27 -4.75 10.99
CA SER A 18 1.94 -4.99 9.71
C SER A 18 2.12 -3.71 8.91
N LYS A 19 3.22 -3.58 8.19
CA LYS A 19 3.59 -2.39 7.40
C LYS A 19 3.72 -2.73 5.93
N LEU A 20 2.92 -2.08 5.07
CA LEU A 20 2.98 -2.28 3.64
C LEU A 20 3.87 -1.23 2.99
N ILE A 21 4.90 -1.70 2.28
CA ILE A 21 5.93 -0.86 1.65
C ILE A 21 5.93 -1.10 0.14
N GLN A 22 5.81 -0.02 -0.62
CA GLN A 22 5.81 -0.03 -2.08
C GLN A 22 7.23 -0.07 -2.63
N PHE A 23 7.44 -0.97 -3.59
CA PHE A 23 8.69 -1.12 -4.36
C PHE A 23 8.40 -0.98 -5.87
N SER A 24 9.47 -0.92 -6.67
CA SER A 24 9.33 -1.15 -8.11
C SER A 24 9.04 -2.64 -8.40
N ASP A 25 8.62 -2.93 -9.61
CA ASP A 25 8.37 -4.30 -10.10
C ASP A 25 9.62 -5.19 -10.17
N THR A 26 10.78 -4.63 -9.93
CA THR A 26 12.07 -5.34 -9.79
C THR A 26 12.50 -5.56 -8.34
N PHE A 27 11.79 -4.99 -7.37
CA PHE A 27 12.19 -4.96 -5.97
C PHE A 27 13.64 -4.50 -5.78
N ASP A 28 14.06 -3.46 -6.52
CA ASP A 28 15.39 -2.86 -6.36
C ASP A 28 15.57 -2.29 -4.96
N THR A 29 16.75 -2.52 -4.39
CA THR A 29 17.14 -2.14 -3.04
C THR A 29 18.33 -1.18 -3.03
N ASP A 30 18.85 -0.81 -4.20
CA ASP A 30 20.03 0.03 -4.35
C ASP A 30 19.72 1.50 -4.05
N VAL A 31 20.03 1.92 -2.83
CA VAL A 31 19.90 3.30 -2.34
C VAL A 31 21.21 4.07 -2.52
N TYR A 32 22.36 3.40 -2.56
CA TYR A 32 23.68 4.01 -2.41
C TYR A 32 24.46 4.11 -3.69
N ASP A 33 24.63 3.02 -4.44
CA ASP A 33 25.52 2.96 -5.61
C ASP A 33 24.87 3.59 -6.85
N LYS A 34 23.90 2.90 -7.44
CA LYS A 34 23.20 3.37 -8.65
C LYS A 34 22.04 4.29 -8.34
N LYS A 35 21.70 4.41 -7.05
CA LYS A 35 20.62 5.25 -6.54
C LYS A 35 19.28 5.00 -7.23
N LEU A 36 18.96 3.72 -7.45
CA LEU A 36 17.72 3.29 -8.09
C LEU A 36 16.50 3.50 -7.17
N VAL A 37 16.77 3.53 -5.87
CA VAL A 37 15.79 3.84 -4.82
C VAL A 37 16.18 5.15 -4.16
N LYS A 38 15.27 6.13 -4.13
CA LYS A 38 15.52 7.41 -3.43
C LYS A 38 15.55 7.17 -1.93
N LYS A 39 16.59 7.61 -1.24
CA LYS A 39 16.73 7.47 0.23
C LYS A 39 15.55 8.10 1.01
N SER A 40 14.98 9.19 0.50
CA SER A 40 13.82 9.87 1.09
C SER A 40 12.46 9.17 0.83
N SER A 41 12.40 8.20 -0.09
CA SER A 41 11.17 7.42 -0.31
C SER A 41 10.95 6.43 0.83
N LEU A 42 9.70 5.96 1.00
CA LEU A 42 9.35 5.03 2.08
C LEU A 42 10.19 3.75 2.05
N ASN A 43 10.35 3.15 0.88
CA ASN A 43 11.23 1.98 0.70
C ASN A 43 12.70 2.31 0.92
N GLY A 44 13.16 3.50 0.52
CA GLY A 44 14.53 3.94 0.79
C GLY A 44 14.81 4.13 2.28
N GLN A 45 13.86 4.71 3.02
CA GLN A 45 13.93 4.82 4.48
C GLN A 45 13.93 3.44 5.16
N PHE A 46 13.08 2.52 4.70
CA PHE A 46 13.05 1.14 5.16
C PHE A 46 14.42 0.46 4.98
N ILE A 47 14.97 0.52 3.78
CA ILE A 47 16.27 -0.08 3.46
C ILE A 47 17.37 0.55 4.35
N ALA A 48 17.46 1.87 4.38
CA ALA A 48 18.49 2.57 5.14
C ALA A 48 18.40 2.34 6.66
N SER A 49 17.19 2.24 7.20
CA SER A 49 16.99 2.09 8.65
C SER A 49 17.20 0.67 9.16
N PHE A 50 16.89 -0.35 8.34
CA PHE A 50 16.89 -1.74 8.80
C PHE A 50 17.98 -2.62 8.18
N PHE A 51 18.54 -2.22 7.03
CA PHE A 51 19.56 -2.98 6.31
C PHE A 51 20.86 -2.19 6.06
N GLY A 52 20.86 -0.88 6.36
CA GLY A 52 22.05 -0.03 6.23
C GLY A 52 22.63 -0.03 4.80
N ASP A 53 23.94 -0.09 4.69
CA ASP A 53 24.64 -0.07 3.41
C ASP A 53 24.70 -1.44 2.73
N SER A 54 24.45 -2.53 3.49
CA SER A 54 24.43 -3.90 2.98
C SER A 54 23.00 -4.35 2.70
N THR A 55 22.58 -4.29 1.45
CA THR A 55 21.27 -4.74 1.01
C THR A 55 21.22 -6.23 0.64
N GLN A 56 22.35 -6.94 0.74
CA GLN A 56 22.46 -8.34 0.32
C GLN A 56 21.50 -9.25 1.08
N GLU A 57 21.36 -9.06 2.40
CA GLU A 57 20.42 -9.83 3.23
C GLU A 57 18.97 -9.62 2.77
N LEU A 58 18.57 -8.35 2.52
CA LEU A 58 17.25 -8.03 2.02
C LEU A 58 17.02 -8.63 0.62
N ASP A 59 17.99 -8.52 -0.26
CA ASP A 59 17.93 -9.08 -1.61
C ASP A 59 17.74 -10.59 -1.59
N GLN A 60 18.48 -11.28 -0.74
CA GLN A 60 18.36 -12.72 -0.56
C GLN A 60 16.96 -13.10 -0.03
N LYS A 61 16.49 -12.43 1.01
CA LYS A 61 15.13 -12.67 1.56
C LYS A 61 14.03 -12.42 0.54
N ILE A 62 14.15 -11.36 -0.26
CA ILE A 62 13.19 -11.06 -1.34
C ILE A 62 13.20 -12.19 -2.37
N TYR A 63 14.37 -12.60 -2.84
CA TYR A 63 14.51 -13.65 -3.83
C TYR A 63 13.93 -14.97 -3.31
N GLU A 64 14.35 -15.43 -2.15
CA GLU A 64 13.92 -16.69 -1.54
C GLU A 64 12.38 -16.71 -1.32
N THR A 65 11.82 -15.61 -0.83
CA THR A 65 10.37 -15.53 -0.59
C THR A 65 9.57 -15.58 -1.90
N LEU A 66 10.01 -14.88 -2.93
CA LEU A 66 9.35 -14.87 -4.23
C LEU A 66 9.47 -16.23 -4.95
N ASP A 67 10.65 -16.88 -4.85
CA ASP A 67 10.90 -18.19 -5.41
C ASP A 67 10.09 -19.28 -4.70
N ALA A 68 10.10 -19.32 -3.36
CA ALA A 68 9.33 -20.28 -2.55
C ALA A 68 7.82 -20.19 -2.82
N ASN A 69 7.31 -19.01 -3.17
CA ASN A 69 5.92 -18.79 -3.55
C ASN A 69 5.66 -19.00 -5.06
N ASN A 70 6.64 -19.49 -5.83
CA ASN A 70 6.56 -19.70 -7.27
C ASN A 70 6.05 -18.48 -8.04
N VAL A 71 6.47 -17.27 -7.62
CA VAL A 71 6.05 -16.02 -8.27
C VAL A 71 6.67 -15.91 -9.64
N LYS A 72 5.84 -15.82 -10.66
CA LYS A 72 6.30 -15.70 -12.05
C LYS A 72 6.99 -14.37 -12.29
N PHE A 73 8.06 -14.40 -13.09
CA PHE A 73 8.81 -13.22 -13.50
C PHE A 73 9.15 -13.28 -14.99
N SER A 74 9.50 -12.11 -15.53
CA SER A 74 10.16 -11.98 -16.82
C SER A 74 11.58 -11.42 -16.62
N LYS A 75 12.43 -11.50 -17.65
CA LYS A 75 13.79 -10.91 -17.62
C LYS A 75 13.86 -9.71 -18.54
N ASN A 76 14.37 -8.60 -18.04
CA ASN A 76 14.69 -7.42 -18.86
C ASN A 76 16.15 -7.02 -18.70
N PRO A 77 17.06 -7.43 -19.62
CA PRO A 77 18.48 -7.15 -19.52
C PRO A 77 18.82 -5.65 -19.66
N LYS A 78 17.90 -4.84 -20.20
CA LYS A 78 18.11 -3.39 -20.42
C LYS A 78 18.01 -2.55 -19.15
N LEU A 79 17.45 -3.10 -18.05
CA LEU A 79 17.33 -2.38 -16.78
C LEU A 79 18.71 -2.12 -16.17
N LYS A 80 18.85 -1.00 -15.45
CA LYS A 80 20.11 -0.65 -14.74
C LYS A 80 20.32 -1.50 -13.48
N GLY A 81 19.23 -1.79 -12.74
CA GLY A 81 19.23 -2.56 -11.51
C GLY A 81 19.05 -4.05 -11.72
N LYS A 82 18.22 -4.64 -10.88
CA LYS A 82 17.80 -6.03 -10.98
C LYS A 82 17.11 -6.30 -12.32
N LYS A 83 17.28 -7.51 -12.84
CA LYS A 83 16.81 -7.89 -14.18
C LYS A 83 15.52 -8.71 -14.16
N LEU A 84 15.14 -9.23 -13.00
CA LEU A 84 13.89 -9.93 -12.81
C LEU A 84 12.76 -8.92 -12.60
N VAL A 85 11.69 -9.06 -13.38
CA VAL A 85 10.54 -8.15 -13.39
C VAL A 85 9.30 -8.96 -13.03
N TYR A 86 8.64 -8.55 -11.98
CA TYR A 86 7.42 -9.17 -11.47
C TYR A 86 6.18 -8.39 -11.89
N SER A 87 5.03 -9.03 -11.82
CA SER A 87 3.77 -8.34 -12.13
C SER A 87 3.48 -7.25 -11.10
N ILE A 88 2.93 -6.11 -11.53
CA ILE A 88 2.40 -5.08 -10.63
C ILE A 88 1.34 -5.71 -9.73
N GLY A 89 1.37 -5.37 -8.44
CA GLY A 89 0.54 -5.99 -7.41
C GLY A 89 1.08 -7.32 -6.88
N THR A 90 2.31 -7.74 -7.28
CA THR A 90 3.01 -8.82 -6.57
C THR A 90 3.23 -8.39 -5.12
N VAL A 91 2.92 -9.29 -4.19
CA VAL A 91 3.03 -9.06 -2.75
C VAL A 91 3.87 -10.16 -2.14
N MET A 92 4.72 -9.82 -1.20
CA MET A 92 5.48 -10.76 -0.39
C MET A 92 5.46 -10.35 1.09
N HIS A 93 5.49 -11.34 1.97
CA HIS A 93 5.61 -11.14 3.40
C HIS A 93 7.08 -11.26 3.81
N LEU A 94 7.54 -10.35 4.66
CA LEU A 94 8.88 -10.31 5.22
C LEU A 94 8.78 -10.05 6.72
N GLU A 95 9.30 -10.96 7.53
CA GLU A 95 9.53 -10.71 8.95
C GLU A 95 10.96 -10.21 9.15
N HIS A 96 11.11 -9.12 9.89
CA HIS A 96 12.41 -8.57 10.25
C HIS A 96 12.34 -7.94 11.64
N GLN A 97 13.23 -8.35 12.54
CA GLN A 97 13.30 -7.88 13.95
C GLN A 97 11.95 -7.96 14.68
N GLY A 98 11.20 -9.05 14.51
CA GLY A 98 9.89 -9.26 15.14
C GLY A 98 8.77 -8.38 14.59
N GLN A 99 9.02 -7.66 13.49
CA GLN A 99 8.06 -6.80 12.81
C GLN A 99 7.67 -7.38 11.45
N ASN A 100 6.37 -7.39 11.17
CA ASN A 100 5.82 -7.83 9.88
C ASN A 100 5.83 -6.71 8.85
N TYR A 101 6.46 -6.96 7.70
CA TYR A 101 6.47 -6.11 6.53
C TYR A 101 5.83 -6.82 5.35
N ILE A 102 5.08 -6.07 4.56
CA ILE A 102 4.50 -6.53 3.32
C ILE A 102 5.09 -5.67 2.21
N LEU A 103 5.92 -6.28 1.36
CA LEU A 103 6.51 -5.57 0.23
C LEU A 103 5.66 -5.79 -1.00
N THR A 104 5.41 -4.75 -1.79
CA THR A 104 4.58 -4.86 -2.99
C THR A 104 5.20 -4.18 -4.21
N ALA A 105 5.11 -4.85 -5.37
CA ALA A 105 5.47 -4.28 -6.65
C ALA A 105 4.43 -3.24 -7.08
N PHE A 106 4.74 -1.95 -6.85
CA PHE A 106 3.82 -0.84 -7.11
C PHE A 106 4.06 -0.21 -8.48
N SER A 107 5.31 0.06 -8.84
CA SER A 107 5.67 0.84 -10.03
C SER A 107 6.59 0.08 -10.97
N ARG A 108 6.54 0.41 -12.25
CA ARG A 108 7.40 -0.19 -13.27
C ARG A 108 8.76 0.47 -13.32
N MET A 109 9.83 -0.31 -13.22
CA MET A 109 11.18 0.15 -13.42
C MET A 109 11.45 0.33 -14.93
N ARG A 110 11.98 1.50 -15.33
CA ARG A 110 12.38 1.80 -16.69
C ARG A 110 13.89 1.57 -16.89
N PRO A 111 14.35 1.39 -18.14
CA PRO A 111 15.78 1.22 -18.43
C PRO A 111 16.66 2.37 -17.95
N ASN A 112 16.13 3.59 -17.87
CA ASN A 112 16.85 4.76 -17.35
C ASN A 112 16.99 4.79 -15.82
N GLY A 113 16.39 3.82 -15.09
CA GLY A 113 16.41 3.75 -13.64
C GLY A 113 15.27 4.51 -12.94
N ASN A 114 14.35 5.13 -13.68
CA ASN A 114 13.20 5.81 -13.12
C ASN A 114 12.00 4.87 -13.01
N SER A 115 11.21 5.03 -11.98
CA SER A 115 9.94 4.32 -11.83
C SER A 115 8.80 5.05 -12.53
N SER A 116 7.83 4.30 -13.04
CA SER A 116 6.64 4.86 -13.69
C SER A 116 5.36 4.10 -13.32
N MET A 117 4.22 4.82 -13.38
CA MET A 117 2.89 4.29 -13.11
C MET A 117 1.88 5.06 -13.98
N SER A 118 0.94 4.38 -14.61
CA SER A 118 -0.23 5.03 -15.23
C SER A 118 -1.44 4.97 -14.31
N ARG A 119 -2.46 5.80 -14.56
CA ARG A 119 -3.70 5.78 -13.75
C ARG A 119 -4.42 4.44 -13.84
N ILE A 120 -4.49 3.83 -15.03
CA ILE A 120 -5.07 2.50 -15.23
C ILE A 120 -4.29 1.46 -14.41
N THR A 121 -2.97 1.47 -14.52
CA THR A 121 -2.11 0.55 -13.74
C THR A 121 -2.26 0.77 -12.23
N TYR A 122 -2.54 2.00 -11.78
CA TYR A 122 -2.79 2.31 -10.37
C TYR A 122 -4.06 1.61 -9.85
N THR A 123 -5.14 1.67 -10.60
CA THR A 123 -6.39 0.98 -10.26
C THR A 123 -6.24 -0.54 -10.27
N ASP A 124 -5.56 -1.07 -11.30
CA ASP A 124 -5.25 -2.50 -11.40
C ASP A 124 -4.36 -2.97 -10.25
N PHE A 125 -3.36 -2.15 -9.86
CA PHE A 125 -2.51 -2.39 -8.71
C PHE A 125 -3.33 -2.55 -7.43
N LEU A 126 -4.23 -1.60 -7.13
CA LEU A 126 -5.08 -1.66 -5.92
C LEU A 126 -5.93 -2.94 -5.91
N SER A 127 -6.53 -3.29 -7.03
CA SER A 127 -7.32 -4.52 -7.17
C SER A 127 -6.48 -5.77 -6.91
N ALA A 128 -5.28 -5.83 -7.50
CA ALA A 128 -4.36 -6.96 -7.33
C ALA A 128 -3.83 -7.05 -5.89
N LEU A 129 -3.48 -5.90 -5.29
CA LEU A 129 -3.00 -5.79 -3.91
C LEU A 129 -4.00 -6.38 -2.91
N TRP A 130 -5.27 -5.93 -2.97
CA TRP A 130 -6.29 -6.40 -2.03
C TRP A 130 -6.58 -7.89 -2.20
N LYS A 131 -6.61 -8.41 -3.43
CA LYS A 131 -6.76 -9.85 -3.70
C LYS A 131 -5.62 -10.66 -3.09
N LYS A 132 -4.39 -10.17 -3.18
CA LYS A 132 -3.22 -10.85 -2.61
C LYS A 132 -3.19 -10.77 -1.08
N LEU A 133 -3.55 -9.62 -0.51
CA LEU A 133 -3.64 -9.45 0.94
C LEU A 133 -4.70 -10.35 1.57
N ALA A 134 -5.74 -10.70 0.84
CA ALA A 134 -6.77 -11.62 1.31
C ALA A 134 -6.24 -13.02 1.65
N VAL A 135 -5.14 -13.44 1.03
CA VAL A 135 -4.49 -14.74 1.28
C VAL A 135 -3.31 -14.65 2.26
N ILE A 136 -2.83 -13.45 2.55
CA ILE A 136 -1.81 -13.21 3.57
C ILE A 136 -2.53 -13.08 4.93
N ASN A 137 -2.00 -13.73 5.97
CA ASN A 137 -2.64 -13.76 7.28
C ASN A 137 -2.41 -12.47 8.08
N VAL A 138 -3.04 -11.36 7.67
CA VAL A 138 -3.05 -10.07 8.38
C VAL A 138 -4.45 -9.69 8.86
N LYS A 139 -5.39 -10.64 8.85
CA LYS A 139 -6.84 -10.38 9.09
C LYS A 139 -7.13 -9.79 10.47
N ASP A 140 -6.36 -10.15 11.48
CA ASP A 140 -6.55 -9.71 12.87
C ASP A 140 -5.60 -8.59 13.28
N GLU A 141 -4.79 -8.08 12.35
CA GLU A 141 -3.82 -7.02 12.59
C GLU A 141 -4.29 -5.65 12.08
N THR A 142 -3.61 -4.61 12.54
CA THR A 142 -3.63 -3.30 11.89
C THR A 142 -2.66 -3.34 10.71
N LEU A 143 -3.16 -3.03 9.51
CA LEU A 143 -2.34 -2.84 8.32
C LEU A 143 -2.03 -1.36 8.16
N ASN A 144 -0.77 -0.99 8.30
CA ASN A 144 -0.29 0.37 8.08
C ASN A 144 0.13 0.54 6.63
N ILE A 145 -0.39 1.57 5.98
CA ILE A 145 -0.02 1.99 4.62
C ILE A 145 0.25 3.48 4.59
N THR A 146 0.90 3.96 3.55
CA THR A 146 0.89 5.38 3.15
C THR A 146 0.05 5.53 1.89
N VAL A 147 -0.25 6.76 1.47
CA VAL A 147 -0.88 6.98 0.16
C VAL A 147 0.09 6.56 -0.93
N PHE A 148 -0.29 5.57 -1.74
CA PHE A 148 0.55 5.04 -2.81
C PHE A 148 0.82 6.12 -3.87
N GLY A 149 2.10 6.28 -4.25
CA GLY A 149 2.48 7.31 -5.22
C GLY A 149 2.29 8.75 -4.72
N ALA A 150 2.37 8.98 -3.40
CA ALA A 150 2.30 10.32 -2.79
C ALA A 150 3.39 11.25 -3.33
N SER A 151 4.63 10.76 -3.47
CA SER A 151 5.68 11.49 -4.19
C SER A 151 5.43 11.42 -5.70
N SER A 152 5.94 12.42 -6.44
CA SER A 152 5.79 12.45 -7.90
C SER A 152 6.40 11.19 -8.53
N ILE A 153 5.57 10.47 -9.28
CA ILE A 153 5.95 9.30 -10.04
C ILE A 153 5.62 9.54 -11.51
N SER A 154 6.55 9.22 -12.39
CA SER A 154 6.37 9.42 -13.83
C SER A 154 5.17 8.63 -14.37
N GLY A 155 4.34 9.27 -15.19
CA GLY A 155 3.21 8.66 -15.90
C GLY A 155 1.87 8.71 -15.17
N LEU A 156 1.82 9.14 -13.91
CA LEU A 156 0.57 9.56 -13.30
C LEU A 156 0.21 10.97 -13.81
N PRO A 157 -1.07 11.23 -14.15
CA PRO A 157 -1.51 12.55 -14.54
C PRO A 157 -1.23 13.59 -13.47
N ALA A 158 -0.88 14.81 -13.87
CA ALA A 158 -0.56 15.90 -12.93
C ALA A 158 -1.78 16.30 -12.07
N ASP A 159 -2.99 16.14 -12.63
CA ASP A 159 -4.27 16.39 -11.98
C ASP A 159 -4.75 15.22 -11.07
N PHE A 160 -4.04 14.10 -11.06
CA PHE A 160 -4.34 13.01 -10.13
C PHE A 160 -3.74 13.34 -8.75
N SER A 161 -4.51 14.10 -8.00
CA SER A 161 -4.12 14.70 -6.73
C SER A 161 -3.81 13.66 -5.63
N TYR A 162 -3.27 14.14 -4.52
CA TYR A 162 -3.09 13.32 -3.32
C TYR A 162 -4.44 12.82 -2.78
N GLN A 163 -5.45 13.69 -2.78
CA GLN A 163 -6.82 13.39 -2.36
C GLN A 163 -7.45 12.30 -3.26
N ASP A 164 -7.29 12.38 -4.59
CA ASP A 164 -7.80 11.36 -5.51
C ASP A 164 -7.18 9.98 -5.25
N LYS A 165 -5.87 9.93 -4.99
CA LYS A 165 -5.18 8.68 -4.65
C LYS A 165 -5.70 8.08 -3.35
N LEU A 166 -5.94 8.93 -2.34
CA LEU A 166 -6.53 8.54 -1.08
C LEU A 166 -7.94 7.97 -1.28
N HIS A 167 -8.77 8.63 -2.09
CA HIS A 167 -10.12 8.17 -2.44
C HIS A 167 -10.10 6.80 -3.12
N GLU A 168 -9.22 6.61 -4.12
CA GLU A 168 -9.11 5.32 -4.81
C GLU A 168 -8.65 4.20 -3.86
N ILE A 169 -7.75 4.48 -2.92
CA ILE A 169 -7.34 3.52 -1.88
C ILE A 169 -8.54 3.14 -1.00
N ILE A 170 -9.24 4.12 -0.43
CA ILE A 170 -10.37 3.89 0.46
C ILE A 170 -11.48 3.12 -0.27
N LYS A 171 -11.88 3.59 -1.44
CA LYS A 171 -12.91 2.99 -2.28
C LYS A 171 -12.58 1.53 -2.62
N SER A 172 -11.39 1.28 -3.14
CA SER A 172 -10.99 -0.08 -3.55
C SER A 172 -10.86 -1.03 -2.35
N PHE A 173 -10.38 -0.53 -1.21
CA PHE A 173 -10.29 -1.31 0.03
C PHE A 173 -11.69 -1.69 0.56
N LEU A 174 -12.63 -0.75 0.60
CA LEU A 174 -14.01 -1.01 1.03
C LEU A 174 -14.70 -2.03 0.14
N LEU A 175 -14.55 -1.90 -1.19
CA LEU A 175 -15.08 -2.86 -2.15
C LEU A 175 -14.48 -4.26 -1.96
N ALA A 176 -13.17 -4.36 -1.76
CA ALA A 176 -12.50 -5.63 -1.53
C ALA A 176 -12.86 -6.26 -0.18
N SER A 177 -13.09 -5.44 0.85
CA SER A 177 -13.47 -5.88 2.20
C SER A 177 -14.92 -6.30 2.31
N LYS A 178 -15.73 -6.11 1.26
CA LYS A 178 -17.17 -6.43 1.28
C LYS A 178 -17.44 -7.90 1.57
N ASN A 179 -16.70 -8.80 0.93
CA ASN A 179 -16.93 -10.24 0.99
C ASN A 179 -16.00 -10.97 1.97
N GLN A 180 -14.91 -10.33 2.39
CA GLN A 180 -13.91 -10.92 3.27
C GLN A 180 -13.18 -9.84 4.08
N ARG A 181 -12.79 -10.17 5.30
CA ARG A 181 -11.96 -9.28 6.11
C ARG A 181 -10.52 -9.33 5.62
N LEU A 182 -9.98 -8.19 5.18
CA LEU A 182 -8.58 -8.05 4.75
C LEU A 182 -7.65 -7.80 5.94
N CYS A 183 -8.06 -6.95 6.88
CA CYS A 183 -7.34 -6.65 8.11
C CYS A 183 -8.34 -6.18 9.19
N LYS A 184 -7.92 -6.12 10.45
CA LYS A 184 -8.73 -5.58 11.55
C LYS A 184 -8.94 -4.08 11.38
N LYS A 185 -7.88 -3.37 10.99
CA LYS A 185 -7.88 -1.93 10.76
C LYS A 185 -6.93 -1.60 9.60
N LEU A 186 -7.38 -0.78 8.67
CA LEU A 186 -6.49 -0.11 7.72
C LEU A 186 -6.11 1.24 8.30
N ARG A 187 -4.81 1.44 8.60
CA ARG A 187 -4.29 2.75 9.01
C ARG A 187 -3.52 3.37 7.85
N ILE A 188 -3.96 4.56 7.43
CA ILE A 188 -3.30 5.36 6.40
C ILE A 188 -2.47 6.43 7.13
N CYS A 189 -1.15 6.21 7.14
CA CYS A 189 -0.18 7.11 7.76
C CYS A 189 0.19 8.23 6.80
N MET A 190 0.19 9.45 7.28
CA MET A 190 0.49 10.66 6.50
C MET A 190 1.49 11.53 7.20
N THR A 191 2.22 12.35 6.43
CA THR A 191 2.99 13.47 6.97
C THR A 191 2.06 14.56 7.47
N ALA A 192 2.57 15.49 8.30
CA ALA A 192 1.79 16.62 8.76
C ALA A 192 1.35 17.53 7.59
N ASP A 193 2.19 17.67 6.57
CA ASP A 193 1.89 18.51 5.42
C ASP A 193 0.78 17.90 4.57
N ASP A 194 0.85 16.60 4.28
CA ASP A 194 -0.21 15.90 3.55
C ASP A 194 -1.54 15.93 4.32
N TYR A 195 -1.47 15.74 5.64
CA TYR A 195 -2.65 15.73 6.51
C TYR A 195 -3.38 17.07 6.55
N ARG A 196 -2.64 18.21 6.57
CA ARG A 196 -3.24 19.56 6.54
C ARG A 196 -3.92 19.93 5.23
N GLN A 197 -3.55 19.26 4.13
CA GLN A 197 -4.11 19.51 2.79
C GLN A 197 -5.38 18.71 2.50
N LEU A 198 -5.80 17.82 3.41
CA LEU A 198 -6.98 16.99 3.20
C LEU A 198 -8.27 17.80 3.31
N ASP A 199 -9.16 17.57 2.39
CA ASP A 199 -10.56 17.94 2.52
C ASP A 199 -11.32 16.87 3.32
N TYR A 200 -11.57 17.16 4.60
CA TYR A 200 -12.23 16.23 5.51
C TYR A 200 -13.71 16.02 5.21
N GLU A 201 -14.39 17.05 4.71
CA GLU A 201 -15.81 16.94 4.39
C GLU A 201 -16.02 16.04 3.16
N ASP A 202 -15.10 16.10 2.21
CA ASP A 202 -15.08 15.22 1.06
C ASP A 202 -14.83 13.75 1.49
N ILE A 203 -13.89 13.50 2.40
CA ILE A 203 -13.64 12.15 2.94
C ILE A 203 -14.86 11.62 3.72
N LYS A 204 -15.52 12.45 4.51
CA LYS A 204 -16.76 12.06 5.22
C LYS A 204 -17.88 11.74 4.24
N SER A 205 -18.02 12.55 3.20
CA SER A 205 -19.01 12.32 2.14
C SER A 205 -18.78 11.01 1.41
N LEU A 206 -17.53 10.68 1.09
CA LEU A 206 -17.14 9.39 0.52
C LEU A 206 -17.53 8.23 1.45
N ALA A 207 -17.25 8.37 2.74
CA ALA A 207 -17.60 7.37 3.75
C ALA A 207 -19.10 7.12 3.84
N ALA A 208 -19.88 8.21 3.94
CA ALA A 208 -21.33 8.15 4.01
C ALA A 208 -21.95 7.53 2.75
N TYR A 209 -21.40 7.85 1.58
CA TYR A 209 -21.81 7.24 0.31
C TYR A 209 -21.64 5.72 0.35
N PHE A 210 -20.48 5.23 0.78
CA PHE A 210 -20.23 3.78 0.85
C PHE A 210 -21.08 3.09 1.90
N ASP A 211 -21.30 3.70 3.07
CA ASP A 211 -22.13 3.14 4.12
C ASP A 211 -23.60 2.98 3.66
N SER A 212 -24.16 4.01 2.99
CA SER A 212 -25.50 3.97 2.45
C SER A 212 -25.68 2.97 1.32
N HIS A 213 -24.69 2.83 0.42
CA HIS A 213 -24.79 1.93 -0.73
C HIS A 213 -24.47 0.48 -0.38
N LEU A 214 -23.57 0.22 0.56
CA LEU A 214 -23.31 -1.13 1.07
C LEU A 214 -24.49 -1.68 1.82
N SER A 215 -25.20 -0.87 2.61
CA SER A 215 -26.44 -1.28 3.30
C SER A 215 -27.59 -1.58 2.33
N GLN A 216 -27.72 -0.84 1.23
CA GLN A 216 -28.73 -1.10 0.21
C GLN A 216 -28.49 -2.39 -0.63
N LEU A 217 -27.22 -2.74 -0.87
CA LEU A 217 -26.87 -3.96 -1.58
C LEU A 217 -27.09 -5.22 -0.74
N ASP A 218 -27.00 -5.12 0.58
CA ASP A 218 -27.31 -6.21 1.51
C ASP A 218 -28.82 -6.49 1.65
N LEU A 219 -29.70 -5.51 1.34
CA LEU A 219 -31.14 -5.70 1.33
C LEU A 219 -31.67 -6.57 0.19
N LYS A 220 -30.86 -6.80 -0.86
CA LYS A 220 -31.22 -7.67 -2.00
C LYS A 220 -30.73 -9.10 -1.89
N SER A 221 -29.86 -9.41 -0.94
CA SER A 221 -29.35 -10.76 -0.70
C SER A 221 -29.56 -11.21 0.74
N SER A 222 -30.68 -11.92 0.96
CA SER A 222 -31.02 -12.70 2.16
C SER A 222 -31.49 -11.96 3.42
N HIS A 223 -32.67 -12.37 3.88
CA HIS A 223 -33.11 -12.30 5.28
C HIS A 223 -32.02 -12.89 6.19
N THR A 224 -31.69 -12.15 7.26
CA THR A 224 -30.76 -12.45 8.33
C THR A 224 -29.28 -12.09 8.05
N GLU A 225 -28.89 -10.87 8.45
CA GLU A 225 -27.72 -10.66 9.32
C GLU A 225 -27.39 -9.18 9.58
N ARG A 226 -26.86 -8.92 10.75
CA ARG A 226 -26.59 -7.67 11.47
C ARG A 226 -25.95 -6.55 10.65
N ARG A 227 -26.39 -5.30 10.91
CA ARG A 227 -25.85 -4.04 10.40
C ARG A 227 -24.34 -3.99 10.52
N ARG A 228 -23.64 -3.78 9.38
CA ARG A 228 -22.20 -3.54 9.29
C ARG A 228 -21.97 -2.04 9.33
N GLY A 229 -21.38 -1.54 10.40
CA GLY A 229 -21.00 -0.13 10.50
C GLY A 229 -19.59 0.12 9.98
N ILE A 230 -19.41 1.14 9.16
CA ILE A 230 -18.09 1.68 8.82
C ILE A 230 -17.77 2.75 9.86
N SER A 231 -16.71 2.56 10.65
CA SER A 231 -16.29 3.53 11.64
C SER A 231 -15.10 4.33 11.10
N PHE A 232 -15.31 5.62 10.82
CA PHE A 232 -14.25 6.59 10.61
C PHE A 232 -13.96 7.27 11.94
N LYS A 233 -12.75 7.11 12.45
CA LYS A 233 -12.26 7.86 13.60
C LYS A 233 -11.22 8.89 13.14
N PRO A 234 -11.58 10.17 12.97
CA PRO A 234 -10.59 11.22 12.90
C PRO A 234 -10.05 11.41 14.31
N LEU A 235 -8.80 11.02 14.55
CA LEU A 235 -8.11 11.31 15.80
C LEU A 235 -7.48 12.71 15.70
N LEU A 236 -8.30 13.74 15.92
CA LEU A 236 -7.84 15.08 16.30
C LEU A 236 -7.40 15.04 17.77
N LYS A 237 -6.19 14.56 18.05
CA LYS A 237 -5.51 14.77 19.33
C LYS A 237 -4.06 15.12 19.05
N GLY A 238 -3.74 16.38 19.30
CA GLY A 238 -2.39 16.87 19.50
C GLY A 238 -1.82 17.74 18.38
N LEU A 239 -2.44 18.88 18.13
CA LEU A 239 -1.81 20.07 17.58
C LEU A 239 -2.44 21.28 18.32
N LEU A 240 -2.00 21.51 19.53
CA LEU A 240 -1.88 22.80 20.21
C LEU A 240 -0.46 22.93 20.70
#